data_00d9da2ccdfbeb39d404277625662935
#
_entry.id   00d9da2ccdfbeb39d404277625662935
#
_cell.length_a   1.000
_cell.length_b   1.000
_cell.length_c   1.000
_cell.angle_alpha   90.00
_cell.angle_beta   90.00
_cell.angle_gamma   90.00
#
_symmetry.space_group_name_H-M   'P 1'
#
loop_
_entity.id
_entity.type
_entity.pdbx_description
1 polymer ?
#
loop_
_entity_poly.entity_id
_entity_poly.type
_entity_poly.pdbx_seq_one_letter_code
_entity_poly.pdbx_strand_id
1 'polypeptide(L)'
;MTNIETLLKQISEIVVKERTQQEEKRIRGENFNVFSVLGLSTSEVRLHSAFLGELLNPNGDHGLGDGFLKAFVDTIIKQVDSKFEIDTKTCKVSVEYPIGEISEDYTEGGRIDLLIRDDNNHAIIIENKINAGDQYKQLLRYQNFAKKSSLKYVLLYLTLDSKEASEYSTNNQVDYFRISYKEYIYQWLNHCISIAALFPRVRETIAQYQTNLNIITRNMSEINKQSMLELLTNEANIDATLEIISLSEDIGRTIRMNFIESVLRELAEKHNMRFSYDKDFVALGTRNLNYKDICFKLHGYDKCYFQIQNESNTVYYGIVADGYPESHRKVVGQFEGWTDGINISWPYGFKLFPGNMRWWDGIDSLTDMVKGSKIKDIIDNELTKIIEHHLIEEYSKIMDNKLANINQTEE
;
A
#
# COMPACT_ATOMS: atom_id res chain seq x y z
N MET A 1 18.22 -10.35 -35.04
CA MET A 1 17.58 -9.89 -33.77
C MET A 1 18.66 -9.33 -32.88
N THR A 2 18.46 -8.16 -32.30
CA THR A 2 19.39 -7.61 -31.32
C THR A 2 19.34 -8.48 -30.06
N ASN A 3 20.38 -8.45 -29.24
CA ASN A 3 20.44 -9.23 -27.99
C ASN A 3 19.24 -8.88 -27.08
N ILE A 4 18.82 -7.62 -27.06
CA ILE A 4 17.63 -7.14 -26.30
C ILE A 4 16.34 -7.78 -26.80
N GLU A 5 16.10 -7.85 -28.11
CA GLU A 5 14.89 -8.49 -28.66
C GLU A 5 14.77 -9.96 -28.27
N THR A 6 15.90 -10.68 -28.32
CA THR A 6 15.97 -12.09 -27.92
C THR A 6 15.67 -12.23 -26.42
N LEU A 7 16.28 -11.39 -25.58
CA LEU A 7 16.04 -11.36 -24.15
C LEU A 7 14.56 -11.06 -23.81
N LEU A 8 13.98 -10.04 -24.41
CA LEU A 8 12.57 -9.70 -24.20
C LEU A 8 11.63 -10.83 -24.62
N LYS A 9 11.92 -11.56 -25.70
CA LYS A 9 11.15 -12.72 -26.11
C LYS A 9 11.22 -13.84 -25.06
N GLN A 10 12.39 -14.18 -24.56
CA GLN A 10 12.59 -15.20 -23.54
C GLN A 10 11.89 -14.82 -22.23
N ILE A 11 12.00 -13.56 -21.80
CA ILE A 11 11.25 -13.02 -20.65
C ILE A 11 9.74 -13.19 -20.87
N SER A 12 9.24 -12.83 -22.06
CA SER A 12 7.82 -12.94 -22.40
C SER A 12 7.33 -14.39 -22.32
N GLU A 13 8.11 -15.36 -22.74
CA GLU A 13 7.77 -16.79 -22.63
C GLU A 13 7.61 -17.24 -21.17
N ILE A 14 8.50 -16.80 -20.27
CA ILE A 14 8.40 -17.09 -18.82
C ILE A 14 7.14 -16.43 -18.24
N VAL A 15 6.86 -15.17 -18.58
CA VAL A 15 5.67 -14.45 -18.12
C VAL A 15 4.37 -15.09 -18.62
N VAL A 16 4.32 -15.54 -19.87
CA VAL A 16 3.17 -16.24 -20.43
C VAL A 16 2.96 -17.57 -19.71
N LYS A 17 4.04 -18.34 -19.46
CA LYS A 17 3.95 -19.59 -18.69
C LYS A 17 3.39 -19.36 -17.29
N GLU A 18 3.85 -18.33 -16.57
CA GLU A 18 3.32 -17.98 -15.24
C GLU A 18 1.82 -17.66 -15.30
N ARG A 19 1.39 -16.84 -16.28
CA ARG A 19 -0.03 -16.50 -16.48
C ARG A 19 -0.89 -17.73 -16.77
N THR A 20 -0.40 -18.63 -17.62
CA THR A 20 -1.11 -19.88 -17.93
C THR A 20 -1.28 -20.73 -16.68
N GLN A 21 -0.24 -20.90 -15.88
CA GLN A 21 -0.30 -21.60 -14.61
C GLN A 21 -1.27 -20.97 -13.61
N GLN A 22 -1.32 -19.64 -13.55
CA GLN A 22 -2.29 -18.93 -12.68
C GLN A 22 -3.72 -19.13 -13.16
N GLU A 23 -3.96 -19.12 -14.47
CA GLU A 23 -5.29 -19.38 -15.02
C GLU A 23 -5.74 -20.83 -14.80
N GLU A 24 -4.83 -21.80 -14.94
CA GLU A 24 -5.12 -23.20 -14.60
C GLU A 24 -5.49 -23.36 -13.12
N LYS A 25 -4.77 -22.68 -12.20
CA LYS A 25 -5.11 -22.65 -10.78
C LYS A 25 -6.49 -22.06 -10.53
N ARG A 26 -6.83 -20.99 -11.25
CA ARG A 26 -8.16 -20.36 -11.19
C ARG A 26 -9.26 -21.32 -11.60
N ILE A 27 -9.07 -22.03 -12.73
CA ILE A 27 -10.05 -23.00 -13.26
C ILE A 27 -10.24 -24.16 -12.28
N ARG A 28 -9.17 -24.61 -11.59
CA ARG A 28 -9.25 -25.67 -10.58
C ARG A 28 -9.77 -25.18 -9.22
N GLY A 29 -10.12 -23.91 -9.10
CA GLY A 29 -10.58 -23.32 -7.83
C GLY A 29 -9.51 -23.13 -6.77
N GLU A 30 -8.22 -23.32 -7.11
CA GLU A 30 -7.10 -23.14 -6.19
C GLU A 30 -6.91 -21.68 -5.75
N ASN A 31 -7.48 -20.73 -6.51
CA ASN A 31 -7.50 -19.31 -6.18
C ASN A 31 -8.71 -18.89 -5.35
N PHE A 32 -9.62 -19.83 -5.00
CA PHE A 32 -10.71 -19.51 -4.07
C PHE A 32 -10.12 -19.12 -2.71
N ASN A 33 -10.46 -17.93 -2.27
CA ASN A 33 -9.85 -17.37 -1.06
C ASN A 33 -10.90 -16.64 -0.23
N VAL A 34 -11.15 -17.13 0.98
CA VAL A 34 -12.14 -16.56 1.89
C VAL A 34 -11.82 -15.11 2.25
N PHE A 35 -10.55 -14.76 2.38
CA PHE A 35 -10.13 -13.39 2.73
C PHE A 35 -10.45 -12.39 1.60
N SER A 36 -10.31 -12.83 0.35
CA SER A 36 -10.71 -12.03 -0.83
C SER A 36 -12.22 -11.89 -0.93
N VAL A 37 -12.97 -12.97 -0.69
CA VAL A 37 -14.45 -12.97 -0.71
C VAL A 37 -15.02 -12.02 0.34
N LEU A 38 -14.38 -11.95 1.52
CA LEU A 38 -14.78 -11.06 2.61
C LEU A 38 -14.26 -9.62 2.46
N GLY A 39 -13.51 -9.30 1.39
CA GLY A 39 -12.93 -7.97 1.20
C GLY A 39 -11.80 -7.62 2.16
N LEU A 40 -11.15 -8.63 2.76
CA LEU A 40 -10.13 -8.44 3.79
C LEU A 40 -8.69 -8.49 3.26
N SER A 41 -8.48 -8.81 1.99
CA SER A 41 -7.18 -9.13 1.40
C SER A 41 -6.04 -8.17 1.74
N THR A 42 -6.34 -6.90 1.97
CA THR A 42 -5.36 -5.84 2.30
C THR A 42 -5.63 -5.17 3.65
N SER A 43 -6.48 -5.76 4.49
CA SER A 43 -6.80 -5.17 5.79
C SER A 43 -5.69 -5.44 6.81
N GLU A 44 -4.92 -4.42 7.17
CA GLU A 44 -3.78 -4.51 8.10
C GLU A 44 -4.18 -5.11 9.44
N VAL A 45 -5.16 -4.51 10.10
CA VAL A 45 -5.59 -4.89 11.45
C VAL A 45 -6.47 -6.13 11.45
N ARG A 46 -7.53 -6.13 10.61
CA ARG A 46 -8.59 -7.16 10.66
C ARG A 46 -8.16 -8.51 10.10
N LEU A 47 -7.18 -8.51 9.19
CA LEU A 47 -6.64 -9.74 8.64
C LEU A 47 -5.18 -9.95 9.07
N HIS A 48 -4.27 -9.08 8.61
CA HIS A 48 -2.85 -9.40 8.68
C HIS A 48 -2.33 -9.44 10.11
N SER A 49 -2.55 -8.39 10.91
CA SER A 49 -2.11 -8.37 12.32
C SER A 49 -2.86 -9.40 13.14
N ALA A 50 -4.18 -9.55 12.94
CA ALA A 50 -4.98 -10.55 13.67
C ALA A 50 -4.55 -11.98 13.34
N PHE A 51 -4.34 -12.32 12.07
CA PHE A 51 -3.97 -13.66 11.65
C PHE A 51 -2.54 -14.04 12.06
N LEU A 52 -1.59 -13.09 11.88
CA LEU A 52 -0.23 -13.31 12.39
C LEU A 52 -0.21 -13.44 13.91
N GLY A 53 -0.97 -12.61 14.62
CA GLY A 53 -1.10 -12.66 16.07
C GLY A 53 -1.65 -14.00 16.56
N GLU A 54 -2.65 -14.55 15.88
CA GLU A 54 -3.21 -15.87 16.18
C GLU A 54 -2.18 -16.98 15.96
N LEU A 55 -1.50 -17.00 14.80
CA LEU A 55 -0.48 -18.02 14.53
C LEU A 55 0.73 -17.94 15.47
N LEU A 56 1.14 -16.74 15.86
CA LEU A 56 2.28 -16.53 16.75
C LEU A 56 1.95 -16.77 18.22
N ASN A 57 0.66 -16.92 18.57
CA ASN A 57 0.22 -17.11 19.96
C ASN A 57 0.36 -18.58 20.40
N PRO A 58 1.23 -18.91 21.37
CA PRO A 58 1.34 -20.29 21.87
C PRO A 58 0.03 -20.87 22.43
N ASN A 59 -0.90 -19.99 22.83
CA ASN A 59 -2.22 -20.37 23.34
C ASN A 59 -3.34 -20.13 22.32
N GLY A 60 -3.00 -19.96 21.04
CA GLY A 60 -3.95 -19.73 19.97
C GLY A 60 -4.83 -20.94 19.68
N ASP A 61 -5.99 -20.70 19.05
CA ASP A 61 -6.97 -21.72 18.71
C ASP A 61 -6.47 -22.75 17.68
N HIS A 62 -5.30 -22.49 17.05
CA HIS A 62 -4.63 -23.46 16.19
C HIS A 62 -4.20 -24.73 16.94
N GLY A 63 -4.05 -24.69 18.27
CA GLY A 63 -3.79 -25.87 19.12
C GLY A 63 -2.41 -26.52 18.95
N LEU A 64 -1.43 -25.82 18.37
CA LEU A 64 -0.08 -26.33 18.07
C LEU A 64 0.99 -25.78 19.03
N GLY A 65 0.56 -25.16 20.16
CA GLY A 65 1.46 -24.59 21.16
C GLY A 65 2.38 -23.53 20.58
N ASP A 66 3.64 -23.53 20.99
CA ASP A 66 4.64 -22.56 20.52
C ASP A 66 5.29 -22.90 19.16
N GLY A 67 4.82 -23.96 18.48
CA GLY A 67 5.46 -24.48 17.26
C GLY A 67 5.62 -23.44 16.15
N PHE A 68 4.59 -22.63 15.89
CA PHE A 68 4.66 -21.58 14.87
C PHE A 68 5.54 -20.41 15.30
N LEU A 69 5.48 -19.99 16.57
CA LEU A 69 6.33 -18.94 17.11
C LEU A 69 7.80 -19.36 17.10
N LYS A 70 8.09 -20.60 17.48
CA LYS A 70 9.45 -21.15 17.40
C LYS A 70 9.97 -21.12 15.97
N ALA A 71 9.16 -21.58 15.00
CA ALA A 71 9.52 -21.47 13.58
C ALA A 71 9.78 -20.02 13.15
N PHE A 72 9.00 -19.05 13.65
CA PHE A 72 9.21 -17.62 13.39
C PHE A 72 10.56 -17.13 13.94
N VAL A 73 10.87 -17.49 15.17
CA VAL A 73 12.15 -17.15 15.79
C VAL A 73 13.31 -17.77 15.01
N ASP A 74 13.22 -19.06 14.67
CA ASP A 74 14.30 -19.78 13.98
C ASP A 74 14.52 -19.27 12.55
N THR A 75 13.45 -18.89 11.84
CA THR A 75 13.54 -18.49 10.41
C THR A 75 13.67 -16.99 10.17
N ILE A 76 13.19 -16.15 11.07
CA ILE A 76 13.19 -14.70 10.89
C ILE A 76 14.08 -14.01 11.92
N ILE A 77 13.81 -14.22 13.21
CA ILE A 77 14.53 -13.49 14.26
C ILE A 77 16.01 -13.81 14.23
N LYS A 78 16.38 -15.08 14.09
CA LYS A 78 17.79 -15.50 14.04
C LYS A 78 18.54 -14.99 12.78
N GLN A 79 17.84 -14.64 11.72
CA GLN A 79 18.45 -14.00 10.55
C GLN A 79 18.74 -12.51 10.79
N VAL A 80 17.85 -11.79 11.50
CA VAL A 80 18.00 -10.35 11.75
C VAL A 80 18.85 -10.07 12.99
N ASP A 81 18.73 -10.88 14.04
CA ASP A 81 19.56 -10.84 15.25
C ASP A 81 19.84 -12.26 15.77
N SER A 82 20.97 -12.81 15.39
CA SER A 82 21.37 -14.19 15.77
C SER A 82 21.60 -14.39 17.27
N LYS A 83 21.77 -13.31 18.04
CA LYS A 83 22.03 -13.35 19.48
C LYS A 83 20.77 -13.16 20.33
N PHE A 84 19.68 -12.72 19.71
CA PHE A 84 18.43 -12.51 20.42
C PHE A 84 17.83 -13.86 20.85
N GLU A 85 17.44 -13.95 22.09
CA GLU A 85 16.80 -15.12 22.69
C GLU A 85 15.46 -14.74 23.29
N ILE A 86 14.48 -15.62 23.16
CA ILE A 86 13.14 -15.47 23.72
C ILE A 86 12.59 -16.87 24.07
N ASP A 87 11.96 -17.00 25.23
CA ASP A 87 11.31 -18.26 25.64
C ASP A 87 9.91 -18.34 24.99
N THR A 88 9.83 -19.04 23.86
CA THR A 88 8.60 -19.16 23.08
C THR A 88 7.44 -19.77 23.85
N LYS A 89 7.70 -20.59 24.89
CA LYS A 89 6.67 -21.26 25.66
C LYS A 89 5.95 -20.35 26.64
N THR A 90 6.63 -19.30 27.13
CA THR A 90 6.05 -18.35 28.10
C THR A 90 5.53 -17.08 27.39
N CYS A 91 5.66 -17.02 26.06
CA CYS A 91 5.25 -15.86 25.30
C CYS A 91 3.74 -15.58 25.36
N LYS A 92 3.43 -14.31 25.49
CA LYS A 92 2.10 -13.72 25.31
C LYS A 92 2.12 -12.83 24.08
N VAL A 93 1.14 -13.01 23.22
CA VAL A 93 0.98 -12.22 22.00
C VAL A 93 -0.19 -11.26 22.17
N SER A 94 0.03 -10.00 21.84
CA SER A 94 -1.01 -8.97 21.86
C SER A 94 -1.06 -8.30 20.51
N VAL A 95 -2.25 -8.22 19.95
CA VAL A 95 -2.55 -7.46 18.72
C VAL A 95 -3.09 -6.10 19.13
N GLU A 96 -2.68 -5.03 18.44
CA GLU A 96 -3.14 -3.66 18.72
C GLU A 96 -2.90 -3.25 20.18
N TYR A 97 -1.70 -3.52 20.69
CA TYR A 97 -1.35 -3.27 22.10
C TYR A 97 -1.21 -1.78 22.41
N PRO A 98 -2.07 -1.21 23.29
CA PRO A 98 -1.98 0.20 23.63
C PRO A 98 -0.78 0.49 24.54
N ILE A 99 0.01 1.51 24.20
CA ILE A 99 1.17 1.96 24.99
C ILE A 99 0.98 3.37 25.59
N GLY A 100 -0.25 3.78 25.74
CA GLY A 100 -0.66 5.06 26.30
C GLY A 100 -1.11 6.08 25.27
N GLU A 101 -1.54 7.25 25.76
CA GLU A 101 -1.88 8.39 24.90
C GLU A 101 -0.61 8.96 24.25
N ILE A 102 -0.74 9.49 23.04
CA ILE A 102 0.39 10.10 22.33
C ILE A 102 0.74 11.42 23.05
N SER A 103 2.01 11.55 23.47
CA SER A 103 2.53 12.75 24.12
C SER A 103 2.56 13.94 23.16
N GLU A 104 2.57 15.18 23.69
CA GLU A 104 2.62 16.42 22.90
C GLU A 104 3.87 16.49 21.98
N ASP A 105 4.98 15.93 22.43
CA ASP A 105 6.24 15.86 21.66
C ASP A 105 6.33 14.64 20.75
N TYR A 106 5.29 13.78 20.74
CA TYR A 106 5.20 12.54 19.96
C TYR A 106 6.35 11.55 20.26
N THR A 107 6.87 11.51 21.47
CA THR A 107 7.94 10.56 21.84
C THR A 107 7.43 9.35 22.61
N GLU A 108 6.21 9.40 23.14
CA GLU A 108 5.55 8.30 23.86
C GLU A 108 4.13 8.06 23.35
N GLY A 109 3.58 6.88 23.70
CA GLY A 109 2.19 6.53 23.43
C GLY A 109 1.92 5.99 22.02
N GLY A 110 0.67 5.61 21.80
CA GLY A 110 0.20 4.98 20.58
C GLY A 110 -0.21 3.54 20.76
N ARG A 111 -0.09 2.74 19.70
CA ARG A 111 -0.55 1.35 19.68
C ARG A 111 0.38 0.52 18.79
N ILE A 112 0.93 -0.55 19.36
CA ILE A 112 1.80 -1.50 18.67
C ILE A 112 0.93 -2.55 17.97
N ASP A 113 1.16 -2.78 16.69
CA ASP A 113 0.35 -3.73 15.90
C ASP A 113 0.45 -5.15 16.42
N LEU A 114 1.69 -5.62 16.70
CA LEU A 114 1.94 -6.93 17.31
C LEU A 114 3.05 -6.84 18.35
N LEU A 115 2.75 -7.23 19.58
CA LEU A 115 3.70 -7.32 20.68
C LEU A 115 3.75 -8.76 21.20
N ILE A 116 4.92 -9.38 21.13
CA ILE A 116 5.20 -10.72 21.65
C ILE A 116 6.18 -10.56 22.80
N ARG A 117 5.84 -11.04 24.01
CA ARG A 117 6.68 -10.92 25.20
C ARG A 117 6.75 -12.23 25.95
N ASP A 118 7.94 -12.61 26.40
CA ASP A 118 8.14 -13.71 27.36
C ASP A 118 8.13 -13.23 28.82
N ASP A 119 8.19 -14.14 29.75
CA ASP A 119 8.24 -13.83 31.19
C ASP A 119 9.63 -13.30 31.64
N ASN A 120 10.65 -13.33 30.76
CA ASN A 120 12.02 -12.87 31.01
C ASN A 120 12.31 -11.46 30.48
N ASN A 121 11.27 -10.69 30.13
CA ASN A 121 11.36 -9.34 29.54
C ASN A 121 12.04 -9.29 28.16
N HIS A 122 12.02 -10.37 27.37
CA HIS A 122 12.33 -10.30 25.95
C HIS A 122 11.07 -9.96 25.18
N ALA A 123 11.21 -9.19 24.11
CA ALA A 123 10.09 -8.79 23.30
C ALA A 123 10.41 -8.75 21.79
N ILE A 124 9.45 -9.18 20.97
CA ILE A 124 9.42 -8.92 19.53
C ILE A 124 8.29 -7.91 19.31
N ILE A 125 8.63 -6.78 18.74
CA ILE A 125 7.71 -5.69 18.40
C ILE A 125 7.61 -5.64 16.88
N ILE A 126 6.41 -5.71 16.33
CA ILE A 126 6.19 -5.68 14.88
C ILE A 126 5.27 -4.52 14.55
N GLU A 127 5.73 -3.61 13.71
CA GLU A 127 4.89 -2.64 13.00
C GLU A 127 4.55 -3.20 11.63
N ASN A 128 3.27 -3.30 11.33
CA ASN A 128 2.74 -3.94 10.12
C ASN A 128 2.18 -2.89 9.14
N LYS A 129 2.72 -2.84 7.93
CA LYS A 129 2.33 -1.91 6.86
C LYS A 129 2.01 -2.65 5.57
N ILE A 130 0.74 -2.65 5.20
CA ILE A 130 0.27 -3.13 3.89
C ILE A 130 0.00 -1.95 2.96
N ASN A 131 -0.82 -1.01 3.41
CA ASN A 131 -1.30 0.12 2.63
C ASN A 131 -1.19 1.46 3.37
N ALA A 132 -1.13 1.46 4.70
CA ALA A 132 -1.06 2.68 5.49
C ALA A 132 0.32 3.32 5.37
N GLY A 133 0.35 4.65 5.36
CA GLY A 133 1.58 5.42 5.51
C GLY A 133 2.12 5.39 6.95
N ASP A 134 3.35 5.84 7.10
CA ASP A 134 3.96 6.00 8.41
C ASP A 134 3.30 7.13 9.22
N GLN A 135 3.20 6.92 10.52
CA GLN A 135 2.81 7.98 11.46
C GLN A 135 4.05 8.69 12.01
N TYR A 136 3.87 9.95 12.41
CA TYR A 136 4.94 10.76 12.98
C TYR A 136 5.54 10.10 14.22
N LYS A 137 6.86 9.88 14.18
CA LYS A 137 7.68 9.25 15.22
C LYS A 137 7.14 7.89 15.71
N GLN A 138 6.46 7.13 14.88
CA GLN A 138 5.80 5.89 15.29
C GLN A 138 6.79 4.85 15.82
N LEU A 139 7.82 4.52 15.05
CA LEU A 139 8.85 3.57 15.50
C LEU A 139 9.66 4.10 16.68
N LEU A 140 9.87 5.41 16.75
CA LEU A 140 10.52 6.03 17.90
C LEU A 140 9.71 5.82 19.20
N ARG A 141 8.38 5.98 19.14
CA ARG A 141 7.51 5.71 20.30
C ARG A 141 7.60 4.25 20.76
N TYR A 142 7.67 3.31 19.84
CA TYR A 142 7.79 1.87 20.17
C TYR A 142 9.16 1.56 20.80
N GLN A 143 10.23 2.13 20.27
CA GLN A 143 11.56 2.02 20.87
C GLN A 143 11.59 2.60 22.28
N ASN A 144 11.01 3.77 22.50
CA ASN A 144 10.96 4.41 23.80
C ASN A 144 10.14 3.60 24.81
N PHE A 145 9.00 3.04 24.37
CA PHE A 145 8.21 2.12 25.18
C PHE A 145 9.04 0.89 25.61
N ALA A 146 9.76 0.26 24.68
CA ALA A 146 10.60 -0.88 24.99
C ALA A 146 11.70 -0.55 25.99
N LYS A 147 12.38 0.56 25.82
CA LYS A 147 13.43 1.07 26.73
C LYS A 147 12.87 1.38 28.11
N LYS A 148 11.74 2.12 28.18
CA LYS A 148 11.07 2.49 29.44
C LYS A 148 10.56 1.26 30.19
N SER A 149 10.14 0.23 29.49
CA SER A 149 9.71 -1.05 30.05
C SER A 149 10.85 -2.01 30.35
N SER A 150 12.11 -1.61 30.17
CA SER A 150 13.32 -2.41 30.37
C SER A 150 13.29 -3.74 29.59
N LEU A 151 12.73 -3.72 28.38
CA LEU A 151 12.67 -4.88 27.51
C LEU A 151 13.99 -5.07 26.75
N LYS A 152 14.42 -6.31 26.62
CA LYS A 152 15.36 -6.72 25.58
C LYS A 152 14.54 -7.04 24.35
N TYR A 153 14.67 -6.26 23.28
CA TYR A 153 13.72 -6.32 22.18
C TYR A 153 14.37 -6.34 20.80
N VAL A 154 13.60 -6.91 19.87
CA VAL A 154 13.79 -6.76 18.42
C VAL A 154 12.60 -5.97 17.89
N LEU A 155 12.86 -4.89 17.15
CA LEU A 155 11.83 -4.10 16.48
C LEU A 155 11.83 -4.42 14.99
N LEU A 156 10.73 -4.95 14.49
CA LEU A 156 10.53 -5.33 13.10
C LEU A 156 9.59 -4.35 12.41
N TYR A 157 9.98 -3.91 11.22
CA TYR A 157 9.13 -3.17 10.31
C TYR A 157 8.74 -4.08 9.14
N LEU A 158 7.49 -4.55 9.16
CA LEU A 158 6.94 -5.51 8.22
C LEU A 158 6.16 -4.80 7.12
N THR A 159 6.63 -4.92 5.88
CA THR A 159 5.99 -4.37 4.68
C THR A 159 5.77 -5.45 3.62
N LEU A 160 5.15 -5.11 2.49
CA LEU A 160 4.98 -6.08 1.40
C LEU A 160 6.31 -6.57 0.83
N ASP A 161 7.31 -5.70 0.74
CA ASP A 161 8.54 -5.87 -0.04
C ASP A 161 9.85 -5.45 0.69
N SER A 162 9.83 -5.34 2.02
CA SER A 162 10.95 -4.87 2.87
C SER A 162 11.32 -3.39 2.66
N LYS A 163 10.34 -2.55 2.30
CA LYS A 163 10.53 -1.11 2.18
C LYS A 163 11.06 -0.50 3.49
N GLU A 164 11.85 0.55 3.40
CA GLU A 164 12.31 1.31 4.57
C GLU A 164 11.18 2.11 5.20
N ALA A 165 11.22 2.20 6.54
CA ALA A 165 10.40 3.16 7.25
C ALA A 165 10.90 4.59 6.95
N SER A 166 9.97 5.53 6.81
CA SER A 166 10.33 6.92 6.55
C SER A 166 11.05 7.57 7.74
N GLU A 167 11.87 8.59 7.48
CA GLU A 167 12.44 9.45 8.52
C GLU A 167 11.35 10.05 9.42
N TYR A 168 10.16 10.29 8.88
CA TYR A 168 8.99 10.76 9.61
C TYR A 168 8.58 9.81 10.75
N SER A 169 8.73 8.50 10.57
CA SER A 169 8.45 7.48 11.59
C SER A 169 9.62 7.22 12.54
N THR A 170 10.84 7.25 12.03
CA THR A 170 12.05 6.87 12.78
C THR A 170 12.73 8.05 13.48
N ASN A 171 12.51 9.28 12.99
CA ASN A 171 13.26 10.48 13.39
C ASN A 171 14.79 10.30 13.29
N ASN A 172 15.26 9.40 12.38
CA ASN A 172 16.67 9.01 12.20
C ASN A 172 17.37 8.49 13.47
N GLN A 173 16.63 7.95 14.45
CA GLN A 173 17.15 7.57 15.78
C GLN A 173 16.76 6.16 16.22
N VAL A 174 16.14 5.37 15.32
CA VAL A 174 15.56 4.06 15.67
C VAL A 174 16.32 2.95 14.98
N ASP A 175 16.76 1.98 15.79
CA ASP A 175 17.28 0.72 15.28
C ASP A 175 16.10 -0.26 15.07
N TYR A 176 15.89 -0.70 13.84
CA TYR A 176 14.84 -1.63 13.46
C TYR A 176 15.32 -2.54 12.33
N PHE A 177 14.67 -3.69 12.19
CA PHE A 177 14.93 -4.63 11.09
C PHE A 177 13.76 -4.64 10.13
N ARG A 178 14.08 -4.66 8.83
CA ARG A 178 13.08 -4.74 7.75
C ARG A 178 12.81 -6.19 7.42
N ILE A 179 11.54 -6.55 7.39
CA ILE A 179 11.08 -7.85 6.91
C ILE A 179 9.92 -7.67 5.93
N SER A 180 9.66 -8.67 5.10
CA SER A 180 8.59 -8.59 4.10
C SER A 180 7.61 -9.75 4.18
N TYR A 181 6.38 -9.46 3.74
CA TYR A 181 5.41 -10.51 3.45
C TYR A 181 5.86 -11.40 2.30
N LYS A 182 6.46 -10.77 1.27
CA LYS A 182 6.89 -11.43 0.03
C LYS A 182 7.90 -12.55 0.26
N GLU A 183 8.79 -12.37 1.22
CA GLU A 183 9.90 -13.29 1.45
C GLU A 183 9.82 -13.91 2.85
N TYR A 184 10.03 -13.12 3.90
CA TYR A 184 10.16 -13.62 5.27
C TYR A 184 8.89 -14.31 5.78
N ILE A 185 7.74 -13.63 5.69
CA ILE A 185 6.48 -14.19 6.16
C ILE A 185 6.07 -15.39 5.29
N TYR A 186 6.25 -15.30 3.97
CA TYR A 186 5.91 -16.39 3.06
C TYR A 186 6.73 -17.66 3.36
N GLN A 187 8.04 -17.53 3.59
CA GLN A 187 8.91 -18.66 3.97
C GLN A 187 8.52 -19.25 5.32
N TRP A 188 8.27 -18.42 6.32
CA TRP A 188 7.78 -18.86 7.62
C TRP A 188 6.46 -19.63 7.51
N LEU A 189 5.51 -19.18 6.71
CA LEU A 189 4.24 -19.88 6.49
C LEU A 189 4.43 -21.25 5.83
N ASN A 190 5.45 -21.47 5.01
CA ASN A 190 5.81 -22.81 4.51
C ASN A 190 6.18 -23.77 5.66
N HIS A 191 6.93 -23.29 6.65
CA HIS A 191 7.21 -24.06 7.85
C HIS A 191 5.95 -24.30 8.68
N CYS A 192 5.07 -23.29 8.81
CA CYS A 192 3.78 -23.45 9.50
C CYS A 192 2.89 -24.52 8.84
N ILE A 193 2.82 -24.56 7.51
CA ILE A 193 2.09 -25.60 6.76
C ILE A 193 2.65 -26.99 7.08
N SER A 194 3.98 -27.12 7.14
CA SER A 194 4.62 -28.39 7.46
C SER A 194 4.33 -28.83 8.90
N ILE A 195 4.37 -27.91 9.86
CA ILE A 195 4.01 -28.15 11.26
C ILE A 195 2.53 -28.56 11.38
N ALA A 196 1.66 -27.91 10.62
CA ALA A 196 0.22 -28.17 10.60
C ALA A 196 -0.20 -29.34 9.69
N ALA A 197 0.73 -30.20 9.24
CA ALA A 197 0.45 -31.26 8.25
C ALA A 197 -0.75 -32.14 8.62
N LEU A 198 -0.89 -32.49 9.90
CA LEU A 198 -1.97 -33.35 10.43
C LEU A 198 -3.20 -32.54 10.93
N PHE A 199 -3.19 -31.21 10.78
CA PHE A 199 -4.26 -30.30 11.19
C PHE A 199 -4.90 -29.63 9.98
N PRO A 200 -5.77 -30.33 9.22
CA PRO A 200 -6.20 -29.86 7.90
C PRO A 200 -6.87 -28.48 7.92
N ARG A 201 -7.66 -28.14 8.93
CA ARG A 201 -8.31 -26.82 9.03
C ARG A 201 -7.27 -25.69 9.14
N VAL A 202 -6.28 -25.87 10.00
CA VAL A 202 -5.19 -24.88 10.19
C VAL A 202 -4.34 -24.80 8.92
N ARG A 203 -3.91 -25.93 8.40
CA ARG A 203 -3.10 -26.03 7.19
C ARG A 203 -3.77 -25.35 5.98
N GLU A 204 -5.04 -25.66 5.71
CA GLU A 204 -5.77 -25.08 4.57
C GLU A 204 -6.00 -23.57 4.74
N THR A 205 -6.24 -23.10 5.98
CA THR A 205 -6.38 -21.65 6.24
C THR A 205 -5.06 -20.93 6.01
N ILE A 206 -3.92 -21.49 6.42
CA ILE A 206 -2.59 -20.95 6.14
C ILE A 206 -2.32 -20.96 4.63
N ALA A 207 -2.67 -22.01 3.89
CA ALA A 207 -2.52 -22.10 2.44
C ALA A 207 -3.36 -21.02 1.71
N GLN A 208 -4.59 -20.77 2.16
CA GLN A 208 -5.40 -19.66 1.65
C GLN A 208 -4.76 -18.28 1.95
N TYR A 209 -4.19 -18.13 3.15
CA TYR A 209 -3.49 -16.88 3.49
C TYR A 209 -2.24 -16.67 2.61
N GLN A 210 -1.46 -17.72 2.34
CA GLN A 210 -0.35 -17.65 1.38
C GLN A 210 -0.83 -17.29 -0.03
N THR A 211 -1.95 -17.85 -0.48
CA THR A 211 -2.55 -17.48 -1.77
C THR A 211 -2.91 -15.99 -1.80
N ASN A 212 -3.48 -15.46 -0.70
CA ASN A 212 -3.74 -14.03 -0.56
C ASN A 212 -2.45 -13.20 -0.62
N LEU A 213 -1.40 -13.62 0.07
CA LEU A 213 -0.09 -12.94 0.03
C LEU A 213 0.50 -12.94 -1.38
N ASN A 214 0.42 -14.04 -2.13
CA ASN A 214 0.88 -14.11 -3.51
C ASN A 214 0.14 -13.09 -4.39
N ILE A 215 -1.15 -12.89 -4.17
CA ILE A 215 -1.95 -11.90 -4.90
C ILE A 215 -1.49 -10.47 -4.57
N ILE A 216 -1.36 -10.12 -3.30
CA ILE A 216 -1.02 -8.75 -2.89
C ILE A 216 0.46 -8.40 -3.07
N THR A 217 1.36 -9.40 -3.03
CA THR A 217 2.81 -9.22 -3.24
C THR A 217 3.25 -9.54 -4.67
N ARG A 218 2.37 -10.10 -5.51
CA ARG A 218 2.67 -10.55 -6.88
C ARG A 218 3.90 -11.46 -6.98
N ASN A 219 3.97 -12.45 -6.11
CA ASN A 219 5.04 -13.45 -6.19
C ASN A 219 4.87 -14.34 -7.42
N MET A 220 5.89 -14.38 -8.28
CA MET A 220 6.04 -15.46 -9.26
C MET A 220 6.27 -16.79 -8.52
N SER A 221 5.94 -17.90 -9.18
CA SER A 221 6.38 -19.21 -8.67
C SER A 221 7.91 -19.25 -8.56
N GLU A 222 8.45 -19.90 -7.55
CA GLU A 222 9.90 -19.97 -7.32
C GLU A 222 10.66 -20.53 -8.55
N ILE A 223 10.06 -21.49 -9.27
CA ILE A 223 10.66 -22.05 -10.48
C ILE A 223 10.78 -21.00 -11.59
N ASN A 224 9.72 -20.21 -11.83
CA ASN A 224 9.72 -19.18 -12.85
C ASN A 224 10.61 -17.99 -12.45
N LYS A 225 10.65 -17.65 -11.15
CA LYS A 225 11.55 -16.64 -10.59
C LYS A 225 13.01 -17.04 -10.78
N GLN A 226 13.38 -18.29 -10.45
CA GLN A 226 14.73 -18.80 -10.65
C GLN A 226 15.12 -18.80 -12.13
N SER A 227 14.25 -19.29 -13.02
CA SER A 227 14.48 -19.26 -14.47
C SER A 227 14.66 -17.84 -15.00
N MET A 228 13.89 -16.87 -14.46
CA MET A 228 14.05 -15.47 -14.83
C MET A 228 15.40 -14.91 -14.36
N LEU A 229 15.81 -15.19 -13.12
CA LEU A 229 17.10 -14.75 -12.59
C LEU A 229 18.26 -15.33 -13.36
N GLU A 230 18.25 -16.63 -13.65
CA GLU A 230 19.28 -17.30 -14.47
C GLU A 230 19.37 -16.68 -15.87
N LEU A 231 18.22 -16.35 -16.49
CA LEU A 231 18.19 -15.69 -17.78
C LEU A 231 18.79 -14.28 -17.72
N LEU A 232 18.43 -13.49 -16.72
CA LEU A 232 18.81 -12.09 -16.59
C LEU A 232 20.27 -11.91 -16.16
N THR A 233 20.81 -12.85 -15.37
CA THR A 233 22.15 -12.72 -14.78
C THR A 233 23.24 -13.49 -15.53
N ASN A 234 22.90 -14.20 -16.61
CA ASN A 234 23.93 -14.89 -17.39
C ASN A 234 24.83 -13.90 -18.18
N GLU A 235 26.05 -14.32 -18.48
CA GLU A 235 27.06 -13.49 -19.14
C GLU A 235 26.59 -12.88 -20.47
N ALA A 236 25.75 -13.60 -21.22
CA ALA A 236 25.27 -13.12 -22.53
C ALA A 236 24.23 -12.00 -22.42
N ASN A 237 23.51 -11.91 -21.30
CA ASN A 237 22.36 -11.00 -21.13
C ASN A 237 22.59 -9.89 -20.09
N ILE A 238 23.69 -9.97 -19.31
CA ILE A 238 23.89 -9.06 -18.16
C ILE A 238 23.94 -7.59 -18.58
N ASP A 239 24.61 -7.25 -19.67
CA ASP A 239 24.72 -5.88 -20.15
C ASP A 239 23.34 -5.32 -20.55
N ALA A 240 22.55 -6.11 -21.30
CA ALA A 240 21.18 -5.74 -21.67
C ALA A 240 20.26 -5.61 -20.44
N THR A 241 20.45 -6.48 -19.44
CA THR A 241 19.70 -6.44 -18.19
C THR A 241 20.01 -5.17 -17.40
N LEU A 242 21.27 -4.83 -17.23
CA LEU A 242 21.68 -3.62 -16.51
C LEU A 242 21.23 -2.34 -17.23
N GLU A 243 21.25 -2.34 -18.57
CA GLU A 243 20.73 -1.22 -19.37
C GLU A 243 19.21 -1.03 -19.14
N ILE A 244 18.41 -2.11 -19.17
CA ILE A 244 16.98 -2.05 -18.88
C ILE A 244 16.73 -1.55 -17.44
N ILE A 245 17.52 -2.01 -16.47
CA ILE A 245 17.40 -1.56 -15.07
C ILE A 245 17.72 -0.06 -14.96
N SER A 246 18.74 0.43 -15.67
CA SER A 246 19.11 1.86 -15.65
C SER A 246 18.00 2.76 -16.19
N LEU A 247 17.16 2.25 -17.08
CA LEU A 247 16.04 2.96 -17.71
C LEU A 247 14.71 2.78 -16.95
N SER A 248 14.67 2.04 -15.86
CA SER A 248 13.42 1.66 -15.19
C SER A 248 12.56 2.86 -14.77
N GLU A 249 13.18 3.92 -14.24
CA GLU A 249 12.49 5.16 -13.86
C GLU A 249 11.95 5.91 -15.10
N ASP A 250 12.74 5.99 -16.16
CA ASP A 250 12.35 6.66 -17.41
C ASP A 250 11.23 5.92 -18.13
N ILE A 251 11.21 4.58 -18.06
CA ILE A 251 10.10 3.76 -18.55
C ILE A 251 8.81 4.12 -17.81
N GLY A 252 8.84 4.12 -16.48
CA GLY A 252 7.67 4.49 -15.66
C GLY A 252 7.18 5.92 -15.92
N ARG A 253 8.11 6.87 -16.03
CA ARG A 253 7.83 8.27 -16.38
C ARG A 253 7.16 8.38 -17.76
N THR A 254 7.71 7.70 -18.75
CA THR A 254 7.20 7.72 -20.13
C THR A 254 5.79 7.13 -20.21
N ILE A 255 5.52 6.03 -19.51
CA ILE A 255 4.19 5.42 -19.46
C ILE A 255 3.17 6.41 -18.85
N ARG A 256 3.47 7.02 -17.71
CA ARG A 256 2.59 8.01 -17.07
C ARG A 256 2.36 9.23 -17.96
N MET A 257 3.42 9.75 -18.57
CA MET A 257 3.32 10.88 -19.49
C MET A 257 2.39 10.56 -20.67
N ASN A 258 2.56 9.40 -21.31
CA ASN A 258 1.71 9.00 -22.43
C ASN A 258 0.26 8.81 -21.99
N PHE A 259 0.02 8.22 -20.82
CA PHE A 259 -1.33 8.06 -20.27
C PHE A 259 -2.00 9.43 -20.01
N ILE A 260 -1.29 10.36 -19.39
CA ILE A 260 -1.82 11.68 -19.07
C ILE A 260 -2.09 12.47 -20.37
N GLU A 261 -1.13 12.51 -21.27
CA GLU A 261 -1.20 13.34 -22.48
C GLU A 261 -2.13 12.77 -23.55
N SER A 262 -2.33 11.47 -23.60
CA SER A 262 -3.27 10.88 -24.57
C SER A 262 -4.60 10.54 -23.92
N VAL A 263 -4.61 9.67 -22.92
CA VAL A 263 -5.87 9.09 -22.39
C VAL A 263 -6.63 10.11 -21.54
N LEU A 264 -5.97 10.80 -20.60
CA LEU A 264 -6.68 11.76 -19.75
C LEU A 264 -7.07 13.04 -20.49
N ARG A 265 -6.27 13.47 -21.45
CA ARG A 265 -6.63 14.58 -22.33
C ARG A 265 -7.84 14.26 -23.20
N GLU A 266 -7.90 13.04 -23.78
CA GLU A 266 -9.06 12.56 -24.52
C GLU A 266 -10.33 12.52 -23.64
N LEU A 267 -10.20 12.11 -22.38
CA LEU A 267 -11.34 12.15 -21.44
C LEU A 267 -11.80 13.58 -21.17
N ALA A 268 -10.88 14.52 -21.00
CA ALA A 268 -11.25 15.93 -20.81
C ALA A 268 -11.97 16.50 -22.05
N GLU A 269 -11.52 16.18 -23.25
CA GLU A 269 -12.18 16.56 -24.51
C GLU A 269 -13.57 15.90 -24.62
N LYS A 270 -13.69 14.61 -24.32
CA LYS A 270 -14.98 13.86 -24.28
C LYS A 270 -16.00 14.57 -23.39
N HIS A 271 -15.58 15.05 -22.24
CA HIS A 271 -16.44 15.70 -21.25
C HIS A 271 -16.48 17.22 -21.38
N ASN A 272 -15.93 17.78 -22.45
CA ASN A 272 -15.86 19.24 -22.71
C ASN A 272 -15.28 20.02 -21.53
N MET A 273 -14.18 19.53 -20.95
CA MET A 273 -13.47 20.13 -19.83
C MET A 273 -12.10 20.66 -20.24
N ARG A 274 -11.64 21.73 -19.59
CA ARG A 274 -10.25 22.20 -19.70
C ARG A 274 -9.35 21.28 -18.88
N PHE A 275 -8.22 20.92 -19.44
CA PHE A 275 -7.26 19.99 -18.88
C PHE A 275 -5.91 20.65 -18.61
N SER A 276 -5.37 20.42 -17.43
CA SER A 276 -4.00 20.83 -17.07
C SER A 276 -3.40 19.88 -16.05
N TYR A 277 -2.08 19.78 -15.98
CA TYR A 277 -1.39 18.99 -14.97
C TYR A 277 -0.03 19.59 -14.63
N ASP A 278 0.47 19.31 -13.42
CA ASP A 278 1.83 19.59 -13.00
C ASP A 278 2.79 18.63 -13.71
N LYS A 279 3.79 19.18 -14.43
CA LYS A 279 4.76 18.35 -15.17
C LYS A 279 5.55 17.40 -14.28
N ASP A 280 5.72 17.72 -13.00
CA ASP A 280 6.40 16.85 -12.06
C ASP A 280 5.54 15.64 -11.64
N PHE A 281 4.23 15.63 -11.92
CA PHE A 281 3.37 14.47 -11.64
C PHE A 281 3.87 13.18 -12.32
N VAL A 282 4.49 13.28 -13.49
CA VAL A 282 5.04 12.13 -14.20
C VAL A 282 6.28 11.54 -13.54
N ALA A 283 6.93 12.28 -12.64
CA ALA A 283 8.14 11.85 -11.91
C ALA A 283 7.85 11.11 -10.60
N LEU A 284 6.60 10.66 -10.37
CA LEU A 284 6.24 9.84 -9.21
C LEU A 284 7.18 8.63 -9.07
N GLY A 285 7.55 8.31 -7.83
CA GLY A 285 8.46 7.20 -7.51
C GLY A 285 9.95 7.58 -7.54
N THR A 286 10.35 8.69 -8.16
CA THR A 286 11.77 9.09 -8.25
C THR A 286 12.21 10.10 -7.19
N ARG A 287 11.25 10.81 -6.56
CA ARG A 287 11.48 11.83 -5.51
C ARG A 287 10.28 11.85 -4.58
N ASN A 288 10.46 12.37 -3.37
CA ASN A 288 9.36 12.73 -2.45
C ASN A 288 8.58 13.94 -3.00
N LEU A 289 7.86 13.74 -4.08
CA LEU A 289 7.01 14.74 -4.71
C LEU A 289 5.60 14.61 -4.12
N ASN A 290 5.20 15.58 -3.32
CA ASN A 290 3.86 15.68 -2.77
C ASN A 290 3.09 16.80 -3.44
N TYR A 291 1.76 16.64 -3.47
CA TYR A 291 0.81 17.67 -3.91
C TYR A 291 1.02 18.11 -5.36
N LYS A 292 1.38 17.17 -6.23
CA LYS A 292 1.34 17.35 -7.67
C LYS A 292 -0.04 16.94 -8.17
N ASP A 293 -0.58 17.65 -9.15
CA ASP A 293 -1.97 17.51 -9.54
C ASP A 293 -2.22 17.40 -11.05
N ILE A 294 -3.38 16.84 -11.36
CA ILE A 294 -4.01 16.81 -12.68
C ILE A 294 -5.41 17.35 -12.49
N CYS A 295 -5.77 18.38 -13.26
CA CYS A 295 -7.02 19.11 -13.09
C CYS A 295 -7.92 18.99 -14.33
N PHE A 296 -9.22 18.79 -14.07
CA PHE A 296 -10.30 18.84 -15.05
C PHE A 296 -11.27 19.96 -14.63
N LYS A 297 -11.38 21.01 -15.43
CA LYS A 297 -12.17 22.21 -15.10
C LYS A 297 -13.28 22.42 -16.11
N LEU A 298 -14.51 22.58 -15.65
CA LEU A 298 -15.62 23.02 -16.51
C LEU A 298 -15.39 24.45 -16.98
N HIS A 299 -15.87 24.76 -18.18
CA HIS A 299 -15.84 26.12 -18.71
C HIS A 299 -16.69 27.06 -17.82
N GLY A 300 -16.11 28.17 -17.40
CA GLY A 300 -16.76 29.13 -16.50
C GLY A 300 -16.61 28.82 -14.99
N TYR A 301 -15.98 27.69 -14.63
CA TYR A 301 -15.79 27.29 -13.22
C TYR A 301 -14.30 27.08 -12.93
N ASP A 302 -13.61 28.13 -12.48
CA ASP A 302 -12.16 28.10 -12.24
C ASP A 302 -11.81 27.76 -10.79
N LYS A 303 -12.72 28.02 -9.85
CA LYS A 303 -12.51 27.88 -8.41
C LYS A 303 -12.88 26.52 -7.85
N CYS A 304 -13.74 25.77 -8.54
CA CYS A 304 -14.20 24.46 -8.17
C CYS A 304 -14.00 23.51 -9.35
N TYR A 305 -13.30 22.39 -9.14
CA TYR A 305 -12.95 21.47 -10.23
C TYR A 305 -12.59 20.08 -9.73
N PHE A 306 -12.61 19.11 -10.63
CA PHE A 306 -12.14 17.76 -10.35
C PHE A 306 -10.62 17.71 -10.43
N GLN A 307 -9.99 17.11 -9.43
CA GLN A 307 -8.54 16.99 -9.31
C GLN A 307 -8.12 15.57 -8.97
N ILE A 308 -7.01 15.14 -9.57
CA ILE A 308 -6.26 13.97 -9.17
C ILE A 308 -4.96 14.49 -8.57
N GLN A 309 -4.61 14.05 -7.36
CA GLN A 309 -3.43 14.53 -6.64
C GLN A 309 -2.65 13.38 -6.01
N ASN A 310 -1.35 13.57 -5.78
CA ASN A 310 -0.53 12.62 -5.06
C ASN A 310 -0.06 13.14 -3.71
N GLU A 311 0.04 12.22 -2.76
CA GLU A 311 0.74 12.42 -1.49
C GLU A 311 1.51 11.14 -1.16
N SER A 312 2.84 11.25 -0.95
CA SER A 312 3.71 10.11 -0.65
C SER A 312 3.50 8.91 -1.59
N ASN A 313 3.51 9.12 -2.89
CA ASN A 313 3.23 8.15 -3.95
C ASN A 313 1.79 7.59 -4.03
N THR A 314 0.93 7.90 -3.05
CA THR A 314 -0.48 7.54 -3.10
C THR A 314 -1.23 8.57 -3.93
N VAL A 315 -2.02 8.10 -4.89
CA VAL A 315 -2.84 8.95 -5.76
C VAL A 315 -4.30 8.85 -5.35
N TYR A 316 -4.93 9.99 -5.23
CA TYR A 316 -6.34 10.14 -4.87
C TYR A 316 -7.00 11.21 -5.75
N TYR A 317 -8.32 11.25 -5.75
CA TYR A 317 -9.08 12.15 -6.60
C TYR A 317 -10.34 12.65 -5.91
N GLY A 318 -10.81 13.81 -6.32
CA GLY A 318 -12.02 14.41 -5.79
C GLY A 318 -12.32 15.77 -6.39
N ILE A 319 -13.28 16.48 -5.78
CA ILE A 319 -13.61 17.85 -6.17
C ILE A 319 -12.99 18.81 -5.16
N VAL A 320 -12.19 19.74 -5.66
CA VAL A 320 -11.54 20.78 -4.86
C VAL A 320 -12.23 22.14 -5.06
N ALA A 321 -12.11 22.99 -4.04
CA ALA A 321 -12.59 24.37 -4.05
C ALA A 321 -11.43 25.35 -3.81
N ASP A 322 -10.34 25.17 -4.54
CA ASP A 322 -9.03 25.82 -4.31
C ASP A 322 -9.06 27.35 -4.53
N GLY A 323 -9.93 27.81 -5.40
CA GLY A 323 -10.13 29.24 -5.63
C GLY A 323 -10.97 29.99 -4.58
N TYR A 324 -11.41 29.34 -3.50
CA TYR A 324 -12.20 29.95 -2.43
C TYR A 324 -11.40 30.17 -1.16
N PRO A 325 -11.67 31.24 -0.37
CA PRO A 325 -11.02 31.50 0.90
C PRO A 325 -11.14 30.33 1.89
N GLU A 326 -10.16 30.14 2.74
CA GLU A 326 -10.13 29.06 3.73
C GLU A 326 -11.34 29.08 4.67
N SER A 327 -11.79 30.29 5.07
CA SER A 327 -12.99 30.46 5.92
C SER A 327 -14.25 29.87 5.29
N HIS A 328 -14.39 29.89 3.98
CA HIS A 328 -15.52 29.33 3.26
C HIS A 328 -15.43 27.81 3.16
N ARG A 329 -14.23 27.30 2.95
CA ARG A 329 -13.98 25.86 2.85
C ARG A 329 -14.21 25.11 4.16
N LYS A 330 -14.01 25.77 5.32
CA LYS A 330 -14.25 25.19 6.65
C LYS A 330 -15.73 24.88 6.98
N VAL A 331 -16.65 25.46 6.25
CA VAL A 331 -18.09 25.43 6.58
C VAL A 331 -18.89 24.46 5.69
N VAL A 332 -18.26 23.78 4.73
CA VAL A 332 -18.95 22.85 3.84
C VAL A 332 -19.21 21.54 4.58
N GLY A 333 -20.48 21.15 4.68
CA GLY A 333 -20.90 19.89 5.28
C GLY A 333 -20.59 18.69 4.39
N GLN A 334 -20.87 17.49 4.89
CA GLN A 334 -20.72 16.24 4.16
C GLN A 334 -21.65 16.22 2.95
N PHE A 335 -21.09 15.89 1.79
CA PHE A 335 -21.85 15.60 0.58
C PHE A 335 -21.87 14.09 0.35
N GLU A 336 -23.04 13.54 0.03
CA GLU A 336 -23.17 12.11 -0.28
C GLU A 336 -22.25 11.73 -1.47
N GLY A 337 -21.46 10.69 -1.29
CA GLY A 337 -20.65 10.07 -2.34
C GLY A 337 -19.17 10.40 -2.35
N TRP A 338 -18.66 11.38 -1.58
CA TRP A 338 -17.25 11.75 -1.47
C TRP A 338 -16.84 11.79 0.01
N THR A 339 -16.71 10.64 0.65
CA THR A 339 -16.73 10.56 2.12
C THR A 339 -15.40 10.27 2.80
N ASP A 340 -14.32 10.02 2.05
CA ASP A 340 -13.13 9.45 2.68
C ASP A 340 -12.14 10.47 3.27
N GLY A 341 -12.30 11.75 3.10
CA GLY A 341 -11.33 12.70 3.65
C GLY A 341 -11.74 14.14 3.45
N ILE A 342 -12.70 14.59 4.27
CA ILE A 342 -13.11 16.00 4.25
C ILE A 342 -12.10 16.81 5.05
N ASN A 343 -11.44 17.78 4.40
CA ASN A 343 -10.58 18.76 5.04
C ASN A 343 -10.66 20.11 4.31
N ILE A 344 -9.85 21.09 4.74
CA ILE A 344 -9.86 22.44 4.16
C ILE A 344 -9.50 22.45 2.65
N SER A 345 -8.60 21.60 2.22
CA SER A 345 -8.20 21.48 0.82
C SER A 345 -9.22 20.70 -0.01
N TRP A 346 -9.88 19.73 0.62
CA TRP A 346 -10.88 18.85 0.03
C TRP A 346 -12.24 19.00 0.76
N PRO A 347 -12.91 20.14 0.64
CA PRO A 347 -14.14 20.41 1.40
C PRO A 347 -15.31 19.49 1.00
N TYR A 348 -15.22 18.84 -0.14
CA TYR A 348 -16.18 17.85 -0.66
C TYR A 348 -15.71 16.40 -0.49
N GLY A 349 -14.53 16.20 0.11
CA GLY A 349 -13.90 14.90 0.28
C GLY A 349 -13.11 14.42 -0.93
N PHE A 350 -12.39 13.31 -0.75
CA PHE A 350 -11.63 12.64 -1.81
C PHE A 350 -11.82 11.12 -1.74
N LYS A 351 -11.45 10.42 -2.80
CA LYS A 351 -11.40 8.97 -2.89
C LYS A 351 -10.01 8.50 -3.27
N LEU A 352 -9.61 7.36 -2.72
CA LEU A 352 -8.43 6.62 -3.17
C LEU A 352 -8.77 5.76 -4.38
N PHE A 353 -7.85 5.60 -5.31
CA PHE A 353 -7.97 4.55 -6.32
C PHE A 353 -7.99 3.18 -5.63
N PRO A 354 -8.80 2.21 -6.10
CA PRO A 354 -8.97 0.93 -5.43
C PRO A 354 -7.71 0.06 -5.52
N GLY A 355 -7.42 -0.67 -4.46
CA GLY A 355 -6.32 -1.63 -4.41
C GLY A 355 -4.97 -1.02 -4.78
N ASN A 356 -4.20 -1.70 -5.60
CA ASN A 356 -2.87 -1.26 -6.04
C ASN A 356 -2.91 -0.12 -7.08
N MET A 357 -4.09 0.25 -7.61
CA MET A 357 -4.23 1.38 -8.55
C MET A 357 -3.99 2.75 -7.90
N ARG A 358 -3.88 2.82 -6.57
CA ARG A 358 -3.51 4.04 -5.83
C ARG A 358 -2.04 4.43 -5.97
N TRP A 359 -1.18 3.50 -6.40
CA TRP A 359 0.25 3.74 -6.61
C TRP A 359 0.57 3.79 -8.11
N TRP A 360 0.61 4.97 -8.68
CA TRP A 360 0.82 5.15 -10.11
C TRP A 360 2.26 4.91 -10.57
N ASP A 361 3.20 4.72 -9.65
CA ASP A 361 4.55 4.21 -9.88
C ASP A 361 4.63 2.67 -9.81
N GLY A 362 3.58 2.02 -9.30
CA GLY A 362 3.50 0.56 -9.18
C GLY A 362 3.26 -0.14 -10.52
N ILE A 363 3.76 -1.36 -10.64
CA ILE A 363 3.64 -2.20 -11.86
C ILE A 363 2.18 -2.39 -12.30
N ASP A 364 1.22 -2.47 -11.35
CA ASP A 364 -0.20 -2.63 -11.63
C ASP A 364 -0.76 -1.45 -12.39
N SER A 365 -0.52 -0.26 -11.85
CA SER A 365 -0.98 0.98 -12.47
C SER A 365 -0.30 1.22 -13.80
N LEU A 366 1.03 1.03 -13.88
CA LEU A 366 1.76 1.16 -15.15
C LEU A 366 1.26 0.16 -16.20
N THR A 367 0.95 -1.08 -15.79
CA THR A 367 0.38 -2.08 -16.70
C THR A 367 -1.02 -1.69 -17.17
N ASP A 368 -1.86 -1.18 -16.25
CA ASP A 368 -3.22 -0.73 -16.57
C ASP A 368 -3.21 0.48 -17.51
N MET A 369 -2.29 1.42 -17.31
CA MET A 369 -2.11 2.59 -18.19
C MET A 369 -1.75 2.20 -19.63
N VAL A 370 -1.06 1.06 -19.84
CA VAL A 370 -0.65 0.60 -21.17
C VAL A 370 -1.64 -0.38 -21.81
N LYS A 371 -2.23 -1.27 -21.03
CA LYS A 371 -2.99 -2.44 -21.53
C LYS A 371 -4.40 -2.56 -20.96
N GLY A 372 -4.69 -1.85 -19.87
CA GLY A 372 -5.96 -1.91 -19.16
C GLY A 372 -6.82 -0.68 -19.40
N SER A 373 -7.92 -0.61 -18.69
CA SER A 373 -8.85 0.52 -18.71
C SER A 373 -9.33 0.93 -17.32
N LYS A 374 -8.96 0.23 -16.27
CA LYS A 374 -9.52 0.43 -14.92
C LYS A 374 -9.34 1.85 -14.39
N ILE A 375 -8.12 2.41 -14.50
CA ILE A 375 -7.86 3.79 -14.08
C ILE A 375 -8.66 4.75 -14.95
N LYS A 376 -8.64 4.57 -16.27
CA LYS A 376 -9.43 5.34 -17.23
C LYS A 376 -10.92 5.29 -16.90
N ASP A 377 -11.48 4.09 -16.71
CA ASP A 377 -12.91 3.87 -16.46
C ASP A 377 -13.36 4.50 -15.13
N ILE A 378 -12.51 4.45 -14.09
CA ILE A 378 -12.79 5.11 -12.81
C ILE A 378 -12.92 6.63 -13.04
N ILE A 379 -11.96 7.24 -13.71
CA ILE A 379 -11.94 8.68 -13.96
C ILE A 379 -13.12 9.07 -14.86
N ASP A 380 -13.37 8.34 -15.94
CA ASP A 380 -14.48 8.57 -16.87
C ASP A 380 -15.84 8.51 -16.18
N ASN A 381 -16.06 7.50 -15.32
CA ASN A 381 -17.27 7.36 -14.53
C ASN A 381 -17.47 8.51 -13.54
N GLU A 382 -16.42 8.98 -12.89
CA GLU A 382 -16.52 10.11 -11.95
C GLU A 382 -16.77 11.43 -12.71
N LEU A 383 -16.11 11.67 -13.84
CA LEU A 383 -16.38 12.85 -14.69
C LEU A 383 -17.82 12.82 -15.22
N THR A 384 -18.32 11.64 -15.63
CA THR A 384 -19.72 11.45 -16.05
C THR A 384 -20.68 11.86 -14.94
N LYS A 385 -20.49 11.35 -13.71
CA LYS A 385 -21.32 11.72 -12.55
C LYS A 385 -21.29 13.22 -12.25
N ILE A 386 -20.11 13.84 -12.32
CA ILE A 386 -19.94 15.27 -12.07
C ILE A 386 -20.78 16.08 -13.05
N ILE A 387 -20.78 15.68 -14.34
CA ILE A 387 -21.56 16.36 -15.39
C ILE A 387 -23.06 16.10 -15.22
N GLU A 388 -23.48 14.83 -15.11
CA GLU A 388 -24.89 14.44 -15.00
C GLU A 388 -25.61 15.02 -13.79
N HIS A 389 -24.91 15.16 -12.69
CA HIS A 389 -25.45 15.71 -11.43
C HIS A 389 -25.09 17.18 -11.19
N HIS A 390 -24.47 17.86 -12.17
CA HIS A 390 -24.09 19.28 -12.06
C HIS A 390 -23.29 19.62 -10.78
N LEU A 391 -22.42 18.70 -10.32
CA LEU A 391 -21.81 18.81 -9.00
C LEU A 391 -20.89 20.03 -8.86
N ILE A 392 -20.13 20.39 -9.88
CA ILE A 392 -19.23 21.55 -9.85
C ILE A 392 -20.03 22.83 -9.79
N GLU A 393 -21.11 22.93 -10.58
CA GLU A 393 -22.03 24.08 -10.60
C GLU A 393 -22.73 24.26 -9.24
N GLU A 394 -23.23 23.18 -8.65
CA GLU A 394 -23.90 23.22 -7.34
C GLU A 394 -22.94 23.62 -6.22
N TYR A 395 -21.75 23.04 -6.20
CA TYR A 395 -20.73 23.34 -5.19
C TYR A 395 -20.21 24.76 -5.31
N SER A 396 -20.05 25.27 -6.54
CA SER A 396 -19.69 26.66 -6.79
C SER A 396 -20.76 27.61 -6.26
N LYS A 397 -22.05 27.34 -6.51
CA LYS A 397 -23.16 28.15 -5.96
C LYS A 397 -23.19 28.19 -4.44
N ILE A 398 -22.92 27.02 -3.79
CA ILE A 398 -22.87 26.96 -2.33
C ILE A 398 -21.75 27.84 -1.79
N MET A 399 -20.58 27.80 -2.40
CA MET A 399 -19.42 28.60 -2.02
C MET A 399 -19.66 30.11 -2.27
N ASP A 400 -20.23 30.47 -3.42
CA ASP A 400 -20.53 31.86 -3.78
C ASP A 400 -21.62 32.46 -2.87
N ASN A 401 -22.64 31.69 -2.51
CA ASN A 401 -23.69 32.13 -1.56
C ASN A 401 -23.14 32.39 -0.15
N LYS A 402 -22.17 31.62 0.30
CA LYS A 402 -21.48 31.84 1.58
C LYS A 402 -20.66 33.14 1.55
N LEU A 403 -20.03 33.47 0.43
CA LEU A 403 -19.36 34.75 0.21
C LEU A 403 -20.32 35.93 0.38
N ALA A 404 -21.49 35.85 -0.23
CA ALA A 404 -22.49 36.92 -0.17
C ALA A 404 -22.98 37.16 1.28
N ASN A 405 -23.17 36.10 2.06
CA ASN A 405 -23.65 36.20 3.44
C ASN A 405 -22.63 36.75 4.45
N ILE A 406 -21.32 36.52 4.20
CA ILE A 406 -20.27 37.06 5.09
C ILE A 406 -20.11 38.57 4.85
N ASN A 407 -20.15 39.01 3.59
CA ASN A 407 -20.06 40.43 3.26
C ASN A 407 -21.24 41.25 3.78
N GLN A 408 -22.41 40.62 4.04
CA GLN A 408 -23.59 41.27 4.68
C GLN A 408 -23.51 41.32 6.20
N THR A 409 -22.63 40.56 6.84
CA THR A 409 -22.46 40.56 8.30
C THR A 409 -21.29 41.45 8.77
N GLU A 410 -20.48 41.94 7.83
CA GLU A 410 -19.38 42.89 8.09
C GLU A 410 -19.75 44.36 7.73
N GLU A 411 -20.98 44.64 7.20
CA GLU A 411 -21.62 45.94 7.11
C GLU A 411 -22.57 46.16 8.32
#